data_467e647a8bed2c7cfa45330fe02f0bcc
#
_entry.id   467e647a8bed2c7cfa45330fe02f0bcc
#
_cell.length_a   1.000
_cell.length_b   1.000
_cell.length_c   1.000
_cell.angle_alpha   90.00
_cell.angle_beta   90.00
_cell.angle_gamma   90.00
#
_symmetry.space_group_name_H-M   'P 1'
#
loop_
_entity.id
_entity.type
_entity.pdbx_description
1 polymer ?
#
loop_
_entity_poly.entity_id
_entity_poly.type
_entity_poly.pdbx_seq_one_letter_code
_entity_poly.pdbx_strand_id
1 'polypeptide(L)'
;DKRGEVSVVLKTDGTLENLTASVNAALSDRASMDCREAAAGTADSFYGTGGFLQVVRDDGYSRPFVGACALCDNETGNAEEFFAANFEEYFTVSEQLPTRFAFYLGGGCDYFLAALQALPGCGKNWEVSAKDKLAAVLNEYRCGKSAAESATSVFGEISCEEERDLRYRCNCSAEYLKGVLSTLGKDELESILQEQGAVKIHCRYCNKDYAFTRTDLADLLSRLGK
;
A
#
# COMPACT_ATOMS: atom_id res chain seq x y z
N ASP A 1 -9.15 -13.22 14.31
CA ASP A 1 -10.23 -12.64 13.55
C ASP A 1 -9.67 -11.92 12.32
N LYS A 2 -10.17 -12.23 11.12
CA LYS A 2 -9.49 -11.91 9.84
C LYS A 2 -10.07 -10.67 9.15
N ARG A 3 -10.54 -9.66 9.88
CA ARG A 3 -11.28 -8.53 9.30
C ARG A 3 -10.48 -7.24 9.10
N GLY A 4 -9.29 -7.12 9.66
CA GLY A 4 -8.53 -5.89 9.54
C GLY A 4 -7.91 -5.71 8.14
N GLU A 5 -7.79 -4.45 7.72
CA GLU A 5 -7.05 -4.04 6.51
C GLU A 5 -6.24 -2.77 6.81
N VAL A 6 -5.01 -2.74 6.32
CA VAL A 6 -4.20 -1.52 6.27
C VAL A 6 -4.04 -1.13 4.82
N SER A 7 -4.36 0.11 4.51
CA SER A 7 -4.21 0.67 3.17
C SER A 7 -3.29 1.89 3.20
N VAL A 8 -2.41 1.97 2.23
CA VAL A 8 -1.53 3.10 1.98
C VAL A 8 -1.92 3.75 0.67
N VAL A 9 -2.09 5.05 0.68
CA VAL A 9 -2.34 5.87 -0.51
C VAL A 9 -1.25 6.92 -0.59
N LEU A 10 -0.49 6.87 -1.67
CA LEU A 10 0.47 7.89 -2.04
C LEU A 10 -0.11 8.65 -3.23
N LYS A 11 -0.28 9.95 -3.09
CA LYS A 11 -0.77 10.82 -4.14
C LYS A 11 0.26 11.91 -4.42
N THR A 12 0.65 12.06 -5.67
CA THR A 12 1.70 13.01 -6.07
C THR A 12 1.20 13.95 -7.17
N ASP A 13 1.89 15.05 -7.38
CA ASP A 13 1.68 15.96 -8.51
C ASP A 13 2.59 15.64 -9.71
N GLY A 14 3.44 14.62 -9.59
CA GLY A 14 4.33 14.12 -10.64
C GLY A 14 3.66 13.21 -11.66
N THR A 15 4.48 12.50 -12.43
CA THR A 15 4.03 11.47 -13.39
C THR A 15 3.35 10.29 -12.70
N LEU A 16 3.83 9.89 -11.53
CA LEU A 16 3.12 8.99 -10.63
C LEU A 16 1.98 9.77 -9.97
N GLU A 17 0.77 9.63 -10.48
CA GLU A 17 -0.38 10.35 -9.92
C GLU A 17 -0.87 9.75 -8.61
N ASN A 18 -0.92 8.44 -8.57
CA ASN A 18 -1.47 7.72 -7.43
C ASN A 18 -0.89 6.30 -7.33
N LEU A 19 -0.51 5.92 -6.11
CA LEU A 19 -0.18 4.55 -5.76
C LEU A 19 -1.01 4.16 -4.55
N THR A 20 -1.74 3.06 -4.67
CA THR A 20 -2.53 2.51 -3.57
C THR A 20 -2.09 1.08 -3.32
N ALA A 21 -1.77 0.77 -2.08
CA ALA A 21 -1.48 -0.59 -1.65
C ALA A 21 -2.31 -0.93 -0.42
N SER A 22 -2.77 -2.16 -0.30
CA SER A 22 -3.46 -2.62 0.90
C SER A 22 -3.10 -4.05 1.24
N VAL A 23 -3.10 -4.34 2.53
CA VAL A 23 -2.90 -5.68 3.07
C VAL A 23 -3.96 -5.96 4.12
N ASN A 24 -4.58 -7.11 4.05
CA ASN A 24 -5.58 -7.54 5.03
C ASN A 24 -4.98 -8.46 6.10
N ALA A 25 -5.74 -8.72 7.15
CA ALA A 25 -5.32 -9.58 8.26
C ALA A 25 -4.99 -11.04 7.87
N ALA A 26 -5.32 -11.46 6.65
CA ALA A 26 -4.91 -12.75 6.09
C ALA A 26 -3.60 -12.66 5.31
N LEU A 27 -2.90 -11.52 5.38
CA LEU A 27 -1.66 -11.22 4.66
C LEU A 27 -1.81 -11.37 3.14
N SER A 28 -2.99 -11.04 2.63
CA SER A 28 -3.23 -10.88 1.20
C SER A 28 -3.08 -9.40 0.86
N ASP A 29 -2.11 -9.10 0.05
CA ASP A 29 -1.81 -7.75 -0.42
C ASP A 29 -2.32 -7.53 -1.84
N ARG A 30 -2.53 -6.28 -2.17
CA ARG A 30 -2.87 -5.81 -3.52
C ARG A 30 -2.39 -4.37 -3.68
N ALA A 31 -2.00 -4.02 -4.89
CA ALA A 31 -1.58 -2.67 -5.21
C ALA A 31 -2.08 -2.24 -6.58
N SER A 32 -2.28 -0.96 -6.74
CA SER A 32 -2.57 -0.32 -8.03
C SER A 32 -1.80 0.98 -8.14
N MET A 33 -1.44 1.33 -9.37
CA MET A 33 -0.68 2.53 -9.68
C MET A 33 -1.31 3.21 -10.90
N ASP A 34 -1.50 4.51 -10.80
CA ASP A 34 -1.92 5.37 -11.91
C ASP A 34 -0.72 6.26 -12.27
N CYS A 35 -0.31 6.21 -13.54
CA CYS A 35 0.76 7.05 -14.06
C CYS A 35 0.27 7.77 -15.31
N ARG A 36 0.64 9.05 -15.47
CA ARG A 36 0.53 9.72 -16.76
C ARG A 36 1.52 9.11 -17.73
N GLU A 37 1.26 9.21 -19.03
CA GLU A 37 2.25 8.83 -20.03
C GLU A 37 3.55 9.57 -19.76
N ALA A 38 4.63 8.82 -19.53
CA ALA A 38 5.92 9.38 -19.20
C ALA A 38 6.49 10.10 -20.44
N ALA A 39 6.49 11.42 -20.41
CA ALA A 39 7.56 12.13 -21.09
C ALA A 39 8.86 11.69 -20.42
N ALA A 40 9.90 11.37 -21.21
CA ALA A 40 11.21 11.00 -20.71
C ALA A 40 11.71 12.11 -19.75
N GLY A 41 11.47 11.92 -18.45
CA GLY A 41 11.72 12.90 -17.41
C GLY A 41 12.72 12.37 -16.38
N THR A 42 13.26 13.28 -15.61
CA THR A 42 14.08 12.96 -14.45
C THR A 42 13.23 12.29 -13.35
N ALA A 43 13.85 11.63 -12.39
CA ALA A 43 13.13 11.03 -11.26
C ALA A 43 12.33 12.08 -10.46
N ASP A 44 12.77 13.34 -10.42
CA ASP A 44 12.03 14.45 -9.82
C ASP A 44 10.69 14.68 -10.50
N SER A 45 10.60 14.48 -11.82
CA SER A 45 9.34 14.58 -12.55
C SER A 45 8.42 13.39 -12.32
N PHE A 46 8.95 12.24 -11.88
CA PHE A 46 8.15 11.05 -11.62
C PHE A 46 7.34 11.16 -10.33
N TYR A 47 7.98 11.55 -9.23
CA TYR A 47 7.31 11.71 -7.93
C TYR A 47 6.72 13.10 -7.73
N GLY A 48 7.18 14.12 -8.48
CA GLY A 48 6.80 15.51 -8.29
C GLY A 48 7.39 16.12 -7.02
N THR A 49 6.88 17.29 -6.64
CA THR A 49 7.32 18.06 -5.47
C THR A 49 6.22 18.25 -4.43
N GLY A 50 4.99 17.79 -4.72
CA GLY A 50 3.84 17.92 -3.85
C GLY A 50 2.97 16.67 -3.80
N GLY A 51 2.13 16.61 -2.77
CA GLY A 51 1.23 15.51 -2.56
C GLY A 51 1.12 15.08 -1.10
N PHE A 52 0.63 13.88 -0.87
CA PHE A 52 0.49 13.33 0.48
C PHE A 52 0.64 11.80 0.51
N LEU A 53 1.11 11.32 1.65
CA LEU A 53 1.04 9.93 2.05
C LEU A 53 -0.06 9.77 3.10
N GLN A 54 -0.99 8.86 2.88
CA GLN A 54 -2.08 8.54 3.79
C GLN A 54 -2.07 7.06 4.12
N VAL A 55 -2.27 6.74 5.38
CA VAL A 55 -2.44 5.37 5.85
C VAL A 55 -3.79 5.24 6.53
N VAL A 56 -4.57 4.26 6.10
CA VAL A 56 -5.87 3.91 6.67
C VAL A 56 -5.73 2.57 7.36
N ARG A 57 -6.07 2.51 8.64
CA ARG A 57 -6.11 1.27 9.42
C ARG A 57 -7.56 0.99 9.81
N ASP A 58 -8.11 -0.07 9.26
CA ASP A 58 -9.45 -0.54 9.53
C ASP A 58 -9.36 -1.87 10.31
N ASP A 59 -9.91 -1.92 11.52
CA ASP A 59 -10.00 -3.14 12.31
C ASP A 59 -11.27 -3.97 11.99
N GLY A 60 -12.14 -3.44 11.14
CA GLY A 60 -13.41 -4.04 10.74
C GLY A 60 -14.51 -3.96 11.80
N TYR A 61 -14.30 -3.20 12.88
CA TYR A 61 -15.26 -3.07 14.00
C TYR A 61 -15.59 -1.62 14.34
N SER A 62 -14.61 -0.74 14.25
CA SER A 62 -14.72 0.67 14.59
C SER A 62 -14.57 1.56 13.38
N ARG A 63 -14.65 2.89 13.60
CA ARG A 63 -14.32 3.83 12.53
C ARG A 63 -12.83 3.72 12.20
N PRO A 64 -12.47 3.58 10.91
CA PRO A 64 -11.07 3.50 10.52
C PRO A 64 -10.24 4.67 11.03
N PHE A 65 -9.04 4.39 11.49
CA PHE A 65 -8.04 5.41 11.77
C PHE A 65 -7.41 5.86 10.46
N VAL A 66 -7.30 7.17 10.27
CA VAL A 66 -6.70 7.78 9.08
C VAL A 66 -5.61 8.73 9.53
N GLY A 67 -4.37 8.41 9.19
CA GLY A 67 -3.21 9.30 9.36
C GLY A 67 -2.72 9.77 8.00
N ALA A 68 -2.16 10.98 7.93
CA ALA A 68 -1.60 11.52 6.70
C ALA A 68 -0.46 12.51 6.99
N CYS A 69 0.47 12.64 6.05
CA CYS A 69 1.49 13.68 6.03
C CYS A 69 1.67 14.22 4.60
N ALA A 70 2.20 15.43 4.48
CA ALA A 70 2.69 15.94 3.21
C ALA A 70 3.89 15.12 2.73
N LEU A 71 4.12 15.04 1.43
CA LEU A 71 5.31 14.40 0.90
C LEU A 71 6.56 15.24 1.19
N CYS A 72 7.65 14.54 1.47
CA CYS A 72 8.97 15.14 1.56
C CYS A 72 9.52 15.43 0.16
N ASP A 73 10.33 16.47 0.04
CA ASP A 73 11.06 16.74 -1.18
C ASP A 73 11.98 15.56 -1.53
N ASN A 74 11.99 15.17 -2.79
CA ASN A 74 12.82 14.07 -3.28
C ASN A 74 14.07 14.63 -3.97
N GLU A 75 15.07 15.01 -3.18
CA GLU A 75 16.31 15.60 -3.68
C GLU A 75 17.18 14.63 -4.49
N THR A 76 17.04 13.32 -4.25
CA THR A 76 17.92 12.30 -4.85
C THR A 76 17.34 11.60 -6.07
N GLY A 77 16.04 11.71 -6.30
CA GLY A 77 15.33 11.01 -7.37
C GLY A 77 15.33 9.49 -7.25
N ASN A 78 15.80 8.94 -6.14
CA ASN A 78 15.88 7.52 -5.86
C ASN A 78 14.59 7.03 -5.18
N ALA A 79 13.97 5.99 -5.74
CA ALA A 79 12.74 5.42 -5.20
C ALA A 79 12.89 4.91 -3.75
N GLU A 80 14.00 4.25 -3.45
CA GLU A 80 14.27 3.70 -2.11
C GLU A 80 14.30 4.82 -1.06
N GLU A 81 14.98 5.92 -1.35
CA GLU A 81 15.09 7.08 -0.47
C GLU A 81 13.78 7.86 -0.40
N PHE A 82 13.07 8.01 -1.52
CA PHE A 82 11.75 8.63 -1.54
C PHE A 82 10.76 7.92 -0.62
N PHE A 83 10.65 6.60 -0.72
CA PHE A 83 9.75 5.84 0.14
C PHE A 83 10.21 5.88 1.61
N ALA A 84 11.52 5.75 1.87
CA ALA A 84 12.05 5.83 3.23
C ALA A 84 11.69 7.16 3.90
N ALA A 85 12.01 8.29 3.26
CA ALA A 85 11.75 9.61 3.80
C ALA A 85 10.25 9.85 4.09
N ASN A 86 9.38 9.48 3.17
CA ASN A 86 7.94 9.70 3.32
C ASN A 86 7.30 8.80 4.40
N PHE A 87 7.74 7.56 4.53
CA PHE A 87 7.28 6.71 5.63
C PHE A 87 7.86 7.15 6.98
N GLU A 88 9.11 7.60 7.04
CA GLU A 88 9.72 8.15 8.25
C GLU A 88 8.96 9.39 8.75
N GLU A 89 8.60 10.29 7.83
CA GLU A 89 7.79 11.47 8.13
C GLU A 89 6.39 11.08 8.62
N TYR A 90 5.73 10.13 7.95
CA TYR A 90 4.42 9.64 8.39
C TYR A 90 4.48 9.09 9.82
N PHE A 91 5.45 8.25 10.15
CA PHE A 91 5.60 7.68 11.48
C PHE A 91 5.91 8.75 12.54
N THR A 92 6.64 9.78 12.16
CA THR A 92 6.97 10.89 13.05
C THR A 92 5.75 11.76 13.32
N VAL A 93 5.02 12.18 12.27
CA VAL A 93 3.92 13.16 12.36
C VAL A 93 2.62 12.52 12.81
N SER A 94 2.24 11.38 12.21
CA SER A 94 0.94 10.76 12.45
C SER A 94 0.96 9.74 13.59
N GLU A 95 2.01 8.92 13.68
CA GLU A 95 2.10 7.88 14.70
C GLU A 95 2.83 8.34 15.97
N GLN A 96 3.60 9.43 15.89
CA GLN A 96 4.47 9.93 16.97
C GLN A 96 5.46 8.86 17.45
N LEU A 97 5.85 7.97 16.57
CA LEU A 97 6.76 6.86 16.78
C LEU A 97 7.94 6.97 15.81
N PRO A 98 9.02 7.68 16.16
CA PRO A 98 10.16 7.83 15.28
C PRO A 98 10.65 6.49 14.79
N THR A 99 10.63 6.30 13.47
CA THR A 99 11.00 5.05 12.79
C THR A 99 11.97 5.37 11.68
N ARG A 100 12.92 4.49 11.40
CA ARG A 100 13.82 4.58 10.26
C ARG A 100 13.65 3.39 9.37
N PHE A 101 13.73 3.63 8.06
CA PHE A 101 13.51 2.61 7.04
C PHE A 101 14.72 2.47 6.13
N ALA A 102 14.96 1.26 5.64
CA ALA A 102 15.84 0.99 4.51
C ALA A 102 15.09 0.10 3.53
N PHE A 103 15.02 0.57 2.28
CA PHE A 103 14.43 -0.16 1.17
C PHE A 103 15.52 -0.67 0.24
N TYR A 104 15.28 -1.79 -0.39
CA TYR A 104 16.00 -2.29 -1.54
C TYR A 104 15.00 -2.75 -2.57
N LEU A 105 15.12 -2.17 -3.77
CA LEU A 105 14.28 -2.47 -4.93
C LEU A 105 15.17 -3.06 -6.01
N GLY A 106 15.38 -4.36 -5.94
CA GLY A 106 16.15 -5.11 -6.92
C GLY A 106 15.37 -5.38 -8.20
N GLY A 107 16.03 -5.96 -9.19
CA GLY A 107 15.39 -6.37 -10.44
C GLY A 107 14.42 -7.54 -10.26
N GLY A 108 13.31 -7.55 -11.00
CA GLY A 108 12.32 -8.62 -10.93
C GLY A 108 11.42 -8.53 -9.70
N CYS A 109 11.43 -9.58 -8.88
CA CYS A 109 10.64 -9.65 -7.63
C CYS A 109 11.54 -9.62 -6.38
N ASP A 110 12.78 -9.14 -6.51
CA ASP A 110 13.70 -9.03 -5.40
C ASP A 110 13.56 -7.67 -4.73
N TYR A 111 12.99 -7.65 -3.55
CA TYR A 111 12.83 -6.45 -2.73
C TYR A 111 13.00 -6.78 -1.26
N PHE A 112 13.52 -5.83 -0.52
CA PHE A 112 13.74 -5.95 0.91
C PHE A 112 13.38 -4.64 1.61
N LEU A 113 12.76 -4.76 2.77
CA LEU A 113 12.45 -3.64 3.65
C LEU A 113 12.90 -4.01 5.07
N ALA A 114 13.69 -3.13 5.67
CA ALA A 114 13.99 -3.16 7.09
C ALA A 114 13.52 -1.88 7.77
N ALA A 115 13.01 -2.00 8.98
CA ALA A 115 12.59 -0.86 9.79
C ALA A 115 13.08 -1.00 11.23
N LEU A 116 13.51 0.12 11.80
CA LEU A 116 13.83 0.25 13.22
C LEU A 116 12.97 1.35 13.84
N GLN A 117 12.29 1.02 14.90
CA GLN A 117 11.42 1.95 15.62
C GLN A 117 12.02 2.28 16.99
N ALA A 118 11.99 3.57 17.33
CA ALA A 118 12.43 4.03 18.64
C ALA A 118 11.51 3.54 19.75
N LEU A 119 12.07 2.90 20.77
CA LEU A 119 11.35 2.59 21.99
C LEU A 119 11.40 3.77 22.97
N PRO A 120 10.43 3.91 23.88
CA PRO A 120 10.48 4.93 24.93
C PRO A 120 11.80 4.84 25.72
N GLY A 121 12.47 5.97 25.87
CA GLY A 121 13.75 6.03 26.58
C GLY A 121 15.00 5.71 25.73
N CYS A 122 14.87 5.52 24.43
CA CYS A 122 16.03 5.41 23.54
C CYS A 122 16.90 6.68 23.63
N GLY A 123 18.22 6.51 23.49
CA GLY A 123 19.19 7.63 23.59
C GLY A 123 19.04 8.66 22.46
N LYS A 124 19.51 9.88 22.71
CA LYS A 124 19.41 11.01 21.74
C LYS A 124 20.02 10.73 20.35
N ASN A 125 20.97 9.81 20.27
CA ASN A 125 21.69 9.49 19.02
C ASN A 125 21.13 8.24 18.31
N TRP A 126 19.94 7.74 18.72
CA TRP A 126 19.40 6.51 18.18
C TRP A 126 19.21 6.58 16.65
N GLU A 127 18.85 7.73 16.11
CA GLU A 127 18.57 7.91 14.68
C GLU A 127 19.80 7.64 13.81
N VAL A 128 20.97 8.17 14.20
CA VAL A 128 22.24 7.94 13.50
C VAL A 128 22.58 6.45 13.59
N SER A 129 22.51 5.88 14.80
CA SER A 129 22.77 4.45 15.00
C SER A 129 21.81 3.56 14.23
N ALA A 130 20.54 3.94 14.12
CA ALA A 130 19.53 3.19 13.35
C ALA A 130 19.83 3.22 11.86
N LYS A 131 20.19 4.39 11.30
CA LYS A 131 20.59 4.51 9.89
C LYS A 131 21.80 3.66 9.57
N ASP A 132 22.84 3.72 10.38
CA ASP A 132 24.07 2.93 10.19
C ASP A 132 23.78 1.42 10.24
N LYS A 133 22.96 0.99 11.20
CA LYS A 133 22.58 -0.42 11.33
C LYS A 133 21.70 -0.88 10.19
N LEU A 134 20.72 -0.09 9.74
CA LEU A 134 19.90 -0.41 8.59
C LEU A 134 20.74 -0.51 7.31
N ALA A 135 21.69 0.41 7.11
CA ALA A 135 22.61 0.33 5.99
C ALA A 135 23.46 -0.95 6.02
N ALA A 136 23.93 -1.34 7.22
CA ALA A 136 24.67 -2.58 7.39
C ALA A 136 23.81 -3.82 7.08
N VAL A 137 22.57 -3.89 7.59
CA VAL A 137 21.62 -4.98 7.27
C VAL A 137 21.37 -5.07 5.77
N LEU A 138 21.14 -3.93 5.12
CA LEU A 138 20.91 -3.87 3.69
C LEU A 138 22.11 -4.37 2.88
N ASN A 139 23.33 -4.02 3.30
CA ASN A 139 24.55 -4.51 2.66
C ASN A 139 24.71 -6.03 2.81
N GLU A 140 24.42 -6.59 3.97
CA GLU A 140 24.43 -8.04 4.20
C GLU A 140 23.42 -8.76 3.29
N TYR A 141 22.20 -8.21 3.16
CA TYR A 141 21.18 -8.71 2.24
C TYR A 141 21.65 -8.67 0.77
N ARG A 142 22.23 -7.55 0.32
CA ARG A 142 22.80 -7.41 -1.03
C ARG A 142 23.94 -8.38 -1.31
N CYS A 143 24.63 -8.84 -0.28
CA CYS A 143 25.63 -9.91 -0.36
C CYS A 143 25.04 -11.31 -0.47
N GLY A 144 23.72 -11.46 -0.52
CA GLY A 144 23.01 -12.72 -0.73
C GLY A 144 22.60 -13.46 0.53
N LYS A 145 22.66 -12.82 1.70
CA LYS A 145 22.12 -13.38 2.94
C LYS A 145 20.59 -13.25 2.96
N SER A 146 19.94 -14.16 3.66
CA SER A 146 18.51 -14.01 3.97
C SER A 146 18.25 -12.79 4.87
N ALA A 147 17.00 -12.35 4.98
CA ALA A 147 16.60 -11.27 5.86
C ALA A 147 16.99 -11.52 7.33
N ALA A 148 16.75 -12.72 7.82
CA ALA A 148 17.09 -13.13 9.19
C ALA A 148 18.61 -13.14 9.43
N GLU A 149 19.39 -13.72 8.50
CA GLU A 149 20.85 -13.74 8.60
C GLU A 149 21.44 -12.34 8.54
N SER A 150 20.90 -11.45 7.68
CA SER A 150 21.33 -10.06 7.58
C SER A 150 21.10 -9.31 8.89
N ALA A 151 19.93 -9.46 9.48
CA ALA A 151 19.62 -8.85 10.77
C ALA A 151 20.50 -9.44 11.90
N THR A 152 20.66 -10.75 11.97
CA THR A 152 21.50 -11.41 12.99
C THR A 152 22.96 -11.00 12.89
N SER A 153 23.49 -10.78 11.67
CA SER A 153 24.88 -10.32 11.47
C SER A 153 25.13 -8.95 12.10
N VAL A 154 24.12 -8.08 12.16
CA VAL A 154 24.25 -6.71 12.64
C VAL A 154 23.82 -6.54 14.10
N PHE A 155 22.78 -7.24 14.52
CA PHE A 155 22.19 -7.09 15.85
C PHE A 155 22.62 -8.20 16.83
N GLY A 156 23.25 -9.25 16.36
CA GLY A 156 23.52 -10.45 17.14
C GLY A 156 22.29 -11.36 17.24
N GLU A 157 22.09 -11.98 18.37
CA GLU A 157 20.92 -12.83 18.61
C GLU A 157 19.64 -11.99 18.55
N ILE A 158 18.74 -12.36 17.65
CA ILE A 158 17.41 -11.74 17.51
C ILE A 158 16.34 -12.74 17.93
N SER A 159 15.34 -12.27 18.65
CA SER A 159 14.13 -13.06 18.89
C SER A 159 13.21 -12.88 17.67
N CYS A 160 13.05 -13.96 16.90
CA CYS A 160 12.07 -13.99 15.83
C CYS A 160 10.78 -14.59 16.40
N GLU A 161 9.78 -13.76 16.59
CA GLU A 161 8.50 -14.21 17.17
C GLU A 161 7.63 -14.90 16.13
N GLU A 162 7.67 -14.43 14.88
CA GLU A 162 6.80 -14.96 13.84
C GLU A 162 7.33 -14.68 12.42
N GLU A 163 7.32 -15.70 11.57
CA GLU A 163 7.50 -15.59 10.14
C GLU A 163 6.16 -15.77 9.44
N ARG A 164 5.81 -14.88 8.53
CA ARG A 164 4.53 -14.90 7.83
C ARG A 164 4.71 -14.72 6.33
N ASP A 165 3.97 -15.51 5.56
CA ASP A 165 3.88 -15.37 4.11
C ASP A 165 2.94 -14.23 3.73
N LEU A 166 3.47 -13.22 3.05
CA LEU A 166 2.69 -12.21 2.35
C LEU A 166 2.42 -12.67 0.92
N ARG A 167 1.16 -12.57 0.45
CA ARG A 167 0.78 -13.06 -0.88
C ARG A 167 -0.02 -12.01 -1.64
N TYR A 168 0.45 -11.67 -2.83
CA TYR A 168 -0.35 -10.84 -3.75
C TYR A 168 -1.62 -11.59 -4.15
N ARG A 169 -2.76 -11.09 -3.69
CA ARG A 169 -4.06 -11.69 -3.96
C ARG A 169 -5.17 -10.65 -4.01
N CYS A 170 -5.68 -10.41 -5.20
CA CYS A 170 -6.87 -9.60 -5.35
C CYS A 170 -8.10 -10.39 -4.91
N ASN A 171 -8.93 -9.79 -4.08
CA ASN A 171 -10.19 -10.38 -3.59
C ASN A 171 -11.40 -10.03 -4.47
N CYS A 172 -11.19 -9.40 -5.64
CA CYS A 172 -12.28 -9.11 -6.56
C CYS A 172 -12.85 -10.40 -7.16
N SER A 173 -14.15 -10.42 -7.28
CA SER A 173 -14.91 -11.48 -7.97
C SER A 173 -16.20 -10.89 -8.52
N ALA A 174 -16.81 -11.55 -9.49
CA ALA A 174 -18.11 -11.13 -10.00
C ALA A 174 -19.17 -11.06 -8.89
N GLU A 175 -19.12 -11.98 -7.93
CA GLU A 175 -20.05 -12.02 -6.80
C GLU A 175 -19.82 -10.85 -5.84
N TYR A 176 -18.57 -10.56 -5.49
CA TYR A 176 -18.22 -9.40 -4.68
C TYR A 176 -18.69 -8.11 -5.35
N LEU A 177 -18.43 -7.94 -6.65
CA LEU A 177 -18.82 -6.75 -7.40
C LEU A 177 -20.35 -6.63 -7.58
N LYS A 178 -21.08 -7.74 -7.67
CA LYS A 178 -22.55 -7.75 -7.58
C LYS A 178 -23.02 -7.21 -6.22
N GLY A 179 -22.35 -7.59 -5.14
CA GLY A 179 -22.60 -7.02 -3.82
C GLY A 179 -22.38 -5.51 -3.79
N VAL A 180 -21.27 -5.02 -4.36
CA VAL A 180 -20.98 -3.59 -4.46
C VAL A 180 -22.05 -2.86 -5.29
N LEU A 181 -22.41 -3.40 -6.46
CA LEU A 181 -23.50 -2.82 -7.27
C LEU A 181 -24.83 -2.73 -6.51
N SER A 182 -25.13 -3.70 -5.66
CA SER A 182 -26.33 -3.68 -4.82
C SER A 182 -26.33 -2.53 -3.80
N THR A 183 -25.18 -2.01 -3.41
CA THR A 183 -25.10 -0.86 -2.48
C THR A 183 -25.46 0.49 -3.11
N LEU A 184 -25.53 0.58 -4.43
CA LEU A 184 -25.98 1.78 -5.14
C LEU A 184 -27.46 2.08 -4.88
N GLY A 185 -28.23 1.06 -4.50
CA GLY A 185 -29.66 1.19 -4.31
C GLY A 185 -30.48 0.90 -5.58
N LYS A 186 -31.79 0.81 -5.38
CA LYS A 186 -32.71 0.39 -6.46
C LYS A 186 -32.79 1.40 -7.59
N ASP A 187 -32.96 2.68 -7.26
CA ASP A 187 -33.21 3.74 -8.23
C ASP A 187 -32.01 3.93 -9.18
N GLU A 188 -30.79 3.90 -8.62
CA GLU A 188 -29.56 4.03 -9.42
C GLU A 188 -29.35 2.82 -10.34
N LEU A 189 -29.59 1.60 -9.83
CA LEU A 189 -29.50 0.38 -10.64
C LEU A 189 -30.54 0.35 -11.75
N GLU A 190 -31.77 0.86 -11.50
CA GLU A 190 -32.82 0.99 -12.53
C GLU A 190 -32.41 1.99 -13.62
N SER A 191 -31.82 3.13 -13.25
CA SER A 191 -31.29 4.12 -14.19
C SER A 191 -30.20 3.50 -15.08
N ILE A 192 -29.22 2.83 -14.49
CA ILE A 192 -28.17 2.14 -15.23
C ILE A 192 -28.75 1.09 -16.19
N LEU A 193 -29.73 0.32 -15.74
CA LEU A 193 -30.35 -0.70 -16.55
C LEU A 193 -31.10 -0.12 -17.76
N GLN A 194 -31.76 1.02 -17.57
CA GLN A 194 -32.51 1.70 -18.63
C GLN A 194 -31.59 2.40 -19.63
N GLU A 195 -30.58 3.11 -19.14
CA GLU A 195 -29.70 3.96 -19.97
C GLU A 195 -28.60 3.18 -20.68
N GLN A 196 -27.96 2.25 -19.98
CA GLN A 196 -26.77 1.55 -20.49
C GLN A 196 -27.04 0.07 -20.80
N GLY A 197 -27.97 -0.54 -20.10
CA GLY A 197 -28.33 -1.96 -20.26
C GLY A 197 -27.28 -2.97 -19.81
N ALA A 198 -26.05 -2.52 -19.51
CA ALA A 198 -24.95 -3.36 -19.03
C ALA A 198 -23.93 -2.51 -18.26
N VAL A 199 -23.18 -3.12 -17.36
CA VAL A 199 -22.09 -2.47 -16.62
C VAL A 199 -20.79 -3.23 -16.87
N LYS A 200 -19.72 -2.51 -17.15
CA LYS A 200 -18.36 -3.04 -17.19
C LYS A 200 -17.54 -2.44 -16.04
N ILE A 201 -16.93 -3.28 -15.24
CA ILE A 201 -16.08 -2.88 -14.12
C ILE A 201 -14.68 -3.44 -14.37
N HIS A 202 -13.70 -2.54 -14.44
CA HIS A 202 -12.29 -2.90 -14.50
C HIS A 202 -11.70 -2.92 -13.09
N CYS A 203 -11.06 -4.00 -12.69
CA CYS A 203 -10.38 -4.08 -11.41
C CYS A 203 -8.96 -3.51 -11.54
N ARG A 204 -8.70 -2.36 -10.93
CA ARG A 204 -7.40 -1.69 -10.94
C ARG A 204 -6.26 -2.49 -10.31
N TYR A 205 -6.58 -3.44 -9.41
CA TYR A 205 -5.58 -4.24 -8.71
C TYR A 205 -5.07 -5.44 -9.52
N CYS A 206 -5.93 -6.13 -10.24
CA CYS A 206 -5.55 -7.34 -10.98
C CYS A 206 -5.83 -7.26 -12.48
N ASN A 207 -6.23 -6.10 -13.00
CA ASN A 207 -6.52 -5.82 -14.40
C ASN A 207 -7.57 -6.76 -15.04
N LYS A 208 -8.45 -7.35 -14.22
CA LYS A 208 -9.56 -8.16 -14.72
C LYS A 208 -10.76 -7.29 -15.04
N ASP A 209 -11.40 -7.56 -16.17
CA ASP A 209 -12.67 -6.97 -16.56
C ASP A 209 -13.84 -7.86 -16.16
N TYR A 210 -14.88 -7.24 -15.61
CA TYR A 210 -16.13 -7.86 -15.25
C TYR A 210 -17.27 -7.18 -16.02
N ALA A 211 -18.06 -7.96 -16.72
CA ALA A 211 -19.22 -7.46 -17.45
C ALA A 211 -20.51 -8.02 -16.82
N PHE A 212 -21.42 -7.13 -16.48
CA PHE A 212 -22.75 -7.47 -15.96
C PHE A 212 -23.78 -7.10 -17.02
N THR A 213 -24.49 -8.12 -17.48
CA THR A 213 -25.49 -7.98 -18.52
C THR A 213 -26.81 -7.40 -17.97
N ARG A 214 -27.73 -7.07 -18.88
CA ARG A 214 -29.09 -6.65 -18.52
C ARG A 214 -29.78 -7.66 -17.60
N THR A 215 -29.59 -8.95 -17.84
CA THR A 215 -30.14 -10.02 -17.00
C THR A 215 -29.54 -10.01 -15.59
N ASP A 216 -28.21 -9.84 -15.48
CA ASP A 216 -27.55 -9.75 -14.17
C ASP A 216 -28.07 -8.57 -13.34
N LEU A 217 -28.26 -7.41 -13.97
CA LEU A 217 -28.77 -6.21 -13.29
C LEU A 217 -30.25 -6.37 -12.89
N ALA A 218 -31.08 -6.98 -13.73
CA ALA A 218 -32.47 -7.28 -13.42
C ALA A 218 -32.60 -8.25 -12.25
N ASP A 219 -31.73 -9.27 -12.18
CA ASP A 219 -31.68 -10.20 -11.06
C ASP A 219 -31.27 -9.51 -9.75
N LEU A 220 -30.30 -8.57 -9.80
CA LEU A 220 -29.93 -7.78 -8.63
C LEU A 220 -31.09 -6.93 -8.13
N LEU A 221 -31.80 -6.22 -9.03
CA LEU A 221 -32.97 -5.43 -8.69
C LEU A 221 -34.08 -6.25 -8.05
N SER A 222 -34.32 -7.46 -8.54
CA SER A 222 -35.35 -8.37 -7.98
C SER A 222 -35.04 -8.76 -6.53
N ARG A 223 -33.76 -8.78 -6.14
CA ARG A 223 -33.32 -9.13 -4.77
C ARG A 223 -33.40 -7.93 -3.82
N LEU A 224 -33.22 -6.72 -4.33
CA LEU A 224 -33.32 -5.48 -3.54
C LEU A 224 -34.77 -5.08 -3.25
N GLY A 225 -35.75 -5.62 -3.99
CA GLY A 225 -37.16 -5.34 -3.80
C GLY A 225 -37.87 -6.25 -2.79
N LYS A 226 -37.10 -7.13 -2.15
CA LYS A 226 -37.60 -8.02 -1.06
C LYS A 226 -37.08 -7.54 0.29
#